data_20e885f693a9e8c4d7f19b3790c25155
#
_entry.id   20e885f693a9e8c4d7f19b3790c25155
#
_cell.length_a   1.000
_cell.length_b   1.000
_cell.length_c   1.000
_cell.angle_alpha   90.00
_cell.angle_beta   90.00
_cell.angle_gamma   90.00
#
_symmetry.space_group_name_H-M   'P 1'
#
loop_
_entity.id
_entity.type
_entity.pdbx_description
1 polymer ?
#
loop_
_entity_poly.entity_id
_entity_poly.type
_entity_poly.pdbx_seq_one_letter_code
_entity_poly.pdbx_strand_id
1 'polypeptide(L)'
;MTWMIQTFLIGLGLAMDAFAVAICKGLGMSKLNKKQAIIISIYFGGFQALMPLIGWLLGVGFQQYIVSIDHWIAFVLLGFIGGKMIYEAIKGDDEDAIEVKDAPLNHKELVLLAIATSIDALAVGVTFAFLEVPIVESIVMIGVTTFIICIIGVVIGNFFGSRLKKKAEFAGGLILILIGLKILLEHLGIIGF
;
A
#
# COMPACT_ATOMS: atom_id res chain seq x y z
N MET A 1 -4.64 -0.13 28.34
CA MET A 1 -5.83 -0.20 27.47
C MET A 1 -5.85 0.94 26.44
N THR A 2 -5.50 2.15 26.78
CA THR A 2 -5.49 3.32 25.88
C THR A 2 -4.50 3.20 24.71
N TRP A 3 -3.26 2.72 24.96
CA TRP A 3 -2.24 2.58 23.90
C TRP A 3 -2.63 1.56 22.81
N MET A 4 -3.29 0.45 23.18
CA MET A 4 -3.75 -0.54 22.19
C MET A 4 -4.76 0.04 21.20
N ILE A 5 -5.71 0.85 21.71
CA ILE A 5 -6.71 1.51 20.87
C ILE A 5 -6.03 2.52 19.94
N GLN A 6 -5.09 3.31 20.48
CA GLN A 6 -4.31 4.26 19.67
C GLN A 6 -3.50 3.55 18.59
N THR A 7 -2.77 2.49 18.93
CA THR A 7 -2.00 1.71 17.96
C THR A 7 -2.90 1.06 16.91
N PHE A 8 -4.07 0.58 17.30
CA PHE A 8 -5.05 0.03 16.33
C PHE A 8 -5.56 1.10 15.37
N LEU A 9 -5.90 2.30 15.86
CA LEU A 9 -6.35 3.40 15.02
C LEU A 9 -5.25 3.90 14.09
N ILE A 10 -4.01 3.97 14.58
CA ILE A 10 -2.83 4.28 13.76
C ILE A 10 -2.68 3.20 12.68
N GLY A 11 -2.72 1.92 13.05
CA GLY A 11 -2.61 0.81 12.12
C GLY A 11 -3.72 0.80 11.06
N LEU A 12 -4.95 1.20 11.44
CA LEU A 12 -6.05 1.37 10.50
C LEU A 12 -5.77 2.49 9.50
N GLY A 13 -5.27 3.65 9.98
CA GLY A 13 -4.88 4.76 9.11
C GLY A 13 -3.79 4.38 8.12
N LEU A 14 -2.70 3.78 8.63
CA LEU A 14 -1.58 3.29 7.83
C LEU A 14 -1.99 2.22 6.80
N ALA A 15 -3.00 1.41 7.11
CA ALA A 15 -3.48 0.37 6.20
C ALA A 15 -4.26 0.93 5.00
N MET A 16 -4.67 2.21 5.01
CA MET A 16 -5.53 2.76 3.94
C MET A 16 -4.81 2.84 2.60
N ASP A 17 -3.54 3.18 2.57
CA ASP A 17 -2.76 3.24 1.33
C ASP A 17 -2.57 1.83 0.74
N ALA A 18 -2.21 0.86 1.58
CA ALA A 18 -2.13 -0.55 1.19
C ALA A 18 -3.49 -1.11 0.72
N PHE A 19 -4.59 -0.71 1.37
CA PHE A 19 -5.95 -1.06 0.99
C PHE A 19 -6.31 -0.55 -0.41
N ALA A 20 -6.01 0.71 -0.71
CA ALA A 20 -6.27 1.29 -2.02
C ALA A 20 -5.50 0.54 -3.12
N VAL A 21 -4.22 0.22 -2.88
CA VAL A 21 -3.42 -0.57 -3.82
C VAL A 21 -3.95 -2.00 -3.94
N ALA A 22 -4.40 -2.62 -2.85
CA ALA A 22 -5.00 -3.95 -2.85
C ALA A 22 -6.30 -3.98 -3.69
N ILE A 23 -7.14 -2.94 -3.59
CA ILE A 23 -8.30 -2.76 -4.48
C ILE A 23 -7.84 -2.74 -5.95
N CYS A 24 -6.83 -1.93 -6.29
CA CYS A 24 -6.32 -1.84 -7.66
C CYS A 24 -5.82 -3.19 -8.18
N LYS A 25 -5.12 -3.98 -7.37
CA LYS A 25 -4.71 -5.34 -7.73
C LYS A 25 -5.91 -6.28 -7.92
N GLY A 26 -6.94 -6.14 -7.09
CA GLY A 26 -8.19 -6.90 -7.23
C GLY A 26 -8.95 -6.55 -8.50
N LEU A 27 -8.98 -5.27 -8.90
CA LEU A 27 -9.60 -4.78 -10.13
C LEU A 27 -9.02 -5.43 -11.39
N GLY A 28 -7.70 -5.66 -11.42
CA GLY A 28 -7.00 -6.28 -12.54
C GLY A 28 -7.19 -7.81 -12.64
N MET A 29 -7.81 -8.47 -11.66
CA MET A 29 -8.05 -9.92 -11.68
C MET A 29 -9.31 -10.25 -12.47
N SER A 30 -9.23 -11.19 -13.42
CA SER A 30 -10.41 -11.70 -14.16
C SER A 30 -11.38 -12.47 -13.26
N LYS A 31 -10.84 -13.26 -12.35
CA LYS A 31 -11.54 -13.99 -11.29
C LYS A 31 -10.76 -13.88 -9.99
N LEU A 32 -11.48 -13.89 -8.86
CA LEU A 32 -10.85 -13.85 -7.55
C LEU A 32 -9.94 -15.05 -7.34
N ASN A 33 -8.64 -14.81 -7.36
CA ASN A 33 -7.64 -15.80 -7.04
C ASN A 33 -7.25 -15.68 -5.55
N LYS A 34 -7.78 -16.58 -4.72
CA LYS A 34 -7.54 -16.57 -3.27
C LYS A 34 -6.05 -16.64 -2.91
N LYS A 35 -5.25 -17.40 -3.67
CA LYS A 35 -3.80 -17.49 -3.44
C LYS A 35 -3.12 -16.15 -3.69
N GLN A 36 -3.46 -15.48 -4.78
CA GLN A 36 -2.92 -14.15 -5.10
C GLN A 36 -3.36 -13.11 -4.06
N ALA A 37 -4.63 -13.14 -3.62
CA ALA A 37 -5.11 -12.25 -2.57
C ALA A 37 -4.33 -12.42 -1.26
N ILE A 38 -4.07 -13.67 -0.83
CA ILE A 38 -3.27 -13.95 0.36
C ILE A 38 -1.83 -13.47 0.18
N ILE A 39 -1.20 -13.74 -0.96
CA ILE A 39 0.18 -13.31 -1.24
C ILE A 39 0.29 -11.78 -1.20
N ILE A 40 -0.60 -11.07 -1.88
CA ILE A 40 -0.65 -9.59 -1.86
C ILE A 40 -0.76 -9.10 -0.42
N SER A 41 -1.68 -9.64 0.35
CA SER A 41 -1.91 -9.24 1.75
C SER A 41 -0.73 -9.56 2.67
N ILE A 42 0.02 -10.66 2.41
CA ILE A 42 1.26 -10.97 3.11
C ILE A 42 2.34 -9.92 2.82
N TYR A 43 2.50 -9.51 1.56
CA TYR A 43 3.46 -8.46 1.22
C TYR A 43 3.12 -7.15 1.93
N PHE A 44 1.89 -6.66 1.79
CA PHE A 44 1.50 -5.39 2.40
C PHE A 44 1.52 -5.45 3.94
N GLY A 45 0.92 -6.47 4.55
CA GLY A 45 0.93 -6.63 6.01
C GLY A 45 2.33 -6.86 6.57
N GLY A 46 3.17 -7.63 5.85
CA GLY A 46 4.55 -7.90 6.24
C GLY A 46 5.42 -6.64 6.21
N PHE A 47 5.36 -5.86 5.13
CA PHE A 47 6.10 -4.59 5.06
C PHE A 47 5.54 -3.54 6.02
N GLN A 48 4.23 -3.52 6.25
CA GLN A 48 3.59 -2.63 7.21
C GLN A 48 3.97 -2.94 8.67
N ALA A 49 4.36 -4.18 8.97
CA ALA A 49 4.95 -4.56 10.26
C ALA A 49 6.47 -4.31 10.30
N LEU A 50 7.17 -4.57 9.19
CA LEU A 50 8.62 -4.44 9.10
C LEU A 50 9.08 -2.98 9.18
N MET A 51 8.39 -2.06 8.51
CA MET A 51 8.79 -0.66 8.44
C MET A 51 8.76 0.05 9.80
N PRO A 52 7.72 -0.10 10.66
CA PRO A 52 7.79 0.47 12.02
C PRO A 52 8.89 -0.16 12.87
N LEU A 53 9.22 -1.45 12.67
CA LEU A 53 10.34 -2.05 13.37
C LEU A 53 11.67 -1.41 12.96
N ILE A 54 11.88 -1.21 11.65
CA ILE A 54 13.07 -0.50 11.14
C ILE A 54 13.10 0.92 11.67
N GLY A 55 11.98 1.65 11.60
CA GLY A 55 11.86 3.01 12.13
C GLY A 55 12.17 3.10 13.61
N TRP A 56 11.69 2.15 14.41
CA TRP A 56 11.99 2.07 15.84
C TRP A 56 13.49 1.84 16.11
N LEU A 57 14.11 0.89 15.40
CA LEU A 57 15.55 0.63 15.50
C LEU A 57 16.38 1.87 15.12
N LEU A 58 15.96 2.60 14.12
CA LEU A 58 16.61 3.84 13.69
C LEU A 58 16.34 4.98 14.67
N GLY A 59 15.14 5.07 15.23
CA GLY A 59 14.76 6.06 16.25
C GLY A 59 15.60 5.94 17.54
N VAL A 60 15.97 4.73 17.91
CA VAL A 60 16.87 4.47 19.05
C VAL A 60 18.30 4.94 18.74
N GLY A 61 18.71 5.03 17.46
CA GLY A 61 20.09 5.34 17.06
C GLY A 61 20.32 6.68 16.36
N PHE A 62 19.34 7.24 15.63
CA PHE A 62 19.59 8.36 14.70
C PHE A 62 18.38 9.28 14.50
N GLN A 63 18.31 10.39 15.22
CA GLN A 63 17.16 11.30 15.24
C GLN A 63 17.00 12.26 14.03
N GLN A 64 17.97 12.47 13.15
CA GLN A 64 17.99 13.66 12.29
C GLN A 64 18.03 13.45 10.76
N TYR A 65 18.17 12.24 10.22
CA TYR A 65 18.54 12.07 8.80
C TYR A 65 17.52 11.37 7.89
N ILE A 66 16.40 10.84 8.39
CA ILE A 66 15.60 9.88 7.61
C ILE A 66 14.40 10.48 6.87
N VAL A 67 13.91 11.66 7.25
CA VAL A 67 12.58 12.16 6.83
C VAL A 67 12.53 12.81 5.44
N SER A 68 13.67 13.11 4.79
CA SER A 68 13.65 14.02 3.62
C SER A 68 13.48 13.38 2.23
N ILE A 69 13.74 12.08 2.07
CA ILE A 69 13.83 11.45 0.72
C ILE A 69 12.67 10.48 0.44
N ASP A 70 12.06 9.93 1.47
CA ASP A 70 11.14 8.81 1.40
C ASP A 70 9.87 9.10 0.56
N HIS A 71 9.31 10.29 0.72
CA HIS A 71 8.07 10.71 0.06
C HIS A 71 8.24 10.91 -1.45
N TRP A 72 9.43 11.33 -1.91
CA TRP A 72 9.74 11.42 -3.32
C TRP A 72 9.81 10.05 -3.99
N ILE A 73 10.37 9.05 -3.29
CA ILE A 73 10.44 7.67 -3.78
C ILE A 73 9.03 7.10 -3.90
N ALA A 74 8.18 7.27 -2.88
CA ALA A 74 6.79 6.84 -2.92
C ALA A 74 6.02 7.48 -4.08
N PHE A 75 6.13 8.80 -4.25
CA PHE A 75 5.48 9.53 -5.34
C PHE A 75 5.89 9.01 -6.72
N VAL A 76 7.20 8.85 -6.95
CA VAL A 76 7.72 8.37 -8.24
C VAL A 76 7.26 6.93 -8.52
N LEU A 77 7.31 6.04 -7.51
CA LEU A 77 6.89 4.64 -7.66
C LEU A 77 5.39 4.52 -7.92
N LEU A 78 4.55 5.18 -7.12
CA LEU A 78 3.10 5.14 -7.31
C LEU A 78 2.69 5.84 -8.62
N GLY A 79 3.35 6.94 -8.97
CA GLY A 79 3.14 7.65 -10.23
C GLY A 79 3.48 6.80 -11.45
N PHE A 80 4.61 6.07 -11.41
CA PHE A 80 5.03 5.19 -12.48
C PHE A 80 4.05 4.01 -12.67
N ILE A 81 3.67 3.34 -11.56
CA ILE A 81 2.77 2.18 -11.61
C ILE A 81 1.36 2.62 -12.00
N GLY A 82 0.86 3.71 -11.42
CA GLY A 82 -0.45 4.27 -11.79
C GLY A 82 -0.50 4.74 -13.24
N GLY A 83 0.56 5.39 -13.72
CA GLY A 83 0.71 5.78 -15.13
C GLY A 83 0.72 4.58 -16.08
N LYS A 84 1.42 3.49 -15.72
CA LYS A 84 1.41 2.24 -16.47
C LYS A 84 0.01 1.64 -16.55
N MET A 85 -0.73 1.57 -15.43
CA MET A 85 -2.11 1.06 -15.42
C MET A 85 -3.04 1.89 -16.31
N ILE A 86 -2.94 3.22 -16.27
CA ILE A 86 -3.71 4.10 -17.15
C ILE A 86 -3.35 3.87 -18.63
N TYR A 87 -2.06 3.77 -18.93
CA TYR A 87 -1.60 3.50 -20.29
C TYR A 87 -2.14 2.18 -20.84
N GLU A 88 -2.10 1.10 -20.04
CA GLU A 88 -2.67 -0.21 -20.39
C GLU A 88 -4.19 -0.14 -20.57
N ALA A 89 -4.90 0.60 -19.70
CA ALA A 89 -6.34 0.80 -19.83
C ALA A 89 -6.75 1.55 -21.11
N ILE A 90 -5.94 2.51 -21.56
CA ILE A 90 -6.19 3.32 -22.76
C ILE A 90 -5.79 2.55 -24.03
N LYS A 91 -4.64 1.87 -24.00
CA LYS A 91 -4.04 1.18 -25.14
C LYS A 91 -4.62 -0.22 -25.37
N GLY A 92 -5.46 -0.72 -24.48
CA GLY A 92 -6.10 -2.02 -24.59
C GLY A 92 -6.82 -2.17 -25.91
N ASP A 93 -6.09 -2.66 -26.93
CA ASP A 93 -6.52 -2.86 -28.29
C ASP A 93 -7.64 -3.91 -28.39
N ASP A 94 -8.53 -3.67 -29.34
CA ASP A 94 -9.67 -4.52 -29.68
C ASP A 94 -9.28 -5.86 -30.35
N GLU A 95 -8.01 -6.22 -30.41
CA GLU A 95 -7.55 -7.46 -31.01
C GLU A 95 -6.75 -8.27 -29.98
N ASP A 96 -7.37 -9.26 -29.54
CA ASP A 96 -7.04 -10.46 -28.81
C ASP A 96 -7.81 -10.52 -27.48
N ALA A 97 -8.95 -11.18 -27.58
CA ALA A 97 -9.48 -11.99 -26.50
C ALA A 97 -8.46 -13.10 -26.19
N ILE A 98 -7.20 -12.72 -25.92
CA ILE A 98 -6.29 -13.58 -25.22
C ILE A 98 -6.96 -13.82 -23.87
N GLU A 99 -7.35 -15.07 -23.66
CA GLU A 99 -7.67 -15.57 -22.32
C GLU A 99 -6.73 -14.87 -21.35
N VAL A 100 -7.27 -13.99 -20.52
CA VAL A 100 -6.55 -13.44 -19.39
C VAL A 100 -6.37 -14.61 -18.45
N LYS A 101 -5.40 -15.48 -18.80
CA LYS A 101 -4.79 -16.40 -17.85
C LYS A 101 -4.29 -15.51 -16.74
N ASP A 102 -4.71 -15.79 -15.53
CA ASP A 102 -4.22 -15.14 -14.31
C ASP A 102 -2.72 -14.84 -14.48
N ALA A 103 -2.38 -13.61 -14.82
CA ALA A 103 -1.00 -13.25 -15.04
C ALA A 103 -0.23 -13.56 -13.74
N PRO A 104 0.93 -14.22 -13.83
CA PRO A 104 1.68 -14.54 -12.64
C PRO A 104 1.99 -13.24 -11.88
N LEU A 105 1.76 -13.25 -10.56
CA LEU A 105 2.06 -12.11 -9.72
C LEU A 105 3.50 -11.66 -9.93
N ASN A 106 3.67 -10.40 -10.27
CA ASN A 106 4.99 -9.79 -10.33
C ASN A 106 5.46 -9.45 -8.91
N HIS A 107 6.24 -10.34 -8.31
CA HIS A 107 6.75 -10.17 -6.95
C HIS A 107 7.59 -8.90 -6.79
N LYS A 108 8.34 -8.48 -7.82
CA LYS A 108 9.13 -7.24 -7.77
C LYS A 108 8.23 -6.02 -7.64
N GLU A 109 7.15 -5.99 -8.41
CA GLU A 109 6.15 -4.93 -8.35
C GLU A 109 5.45 -4.89 -6.98
N LEU A 110 5.11 -6.07 -6.41
CA LEU A 110 4.50 -6.16 -5.08
C LEU A 110 5.43 -5.64 -3.99
N VAL A 111 6.72 -5.97 -4.04
CA VAL A 111 7.72 -5.44 -3.09
C VAL A 111 7.81 -3.93 -3.20
N LEU A 112 7.90 -3.38 -4.40
CA LEU A 112 7.98 -1.93 -4.61
C LEU A 112 6.74 -1.21 -4.08
N LEU A 113 5.55 -1.75 -4.37
CA LEU A 113 4.29 -1.21 -3.86
C LEU A 113 4.19 -1.30 -2.34
N ALA A 114 4.58 -2.45 -1.76
CA ALA A 114 4.55 -2.64 -0.32
C ALA A 114 5.52 -1.69 0.40
N ILE A 115 6.72 -1.47 -0.14
CA ILE A 115 7.64 -0.45 0.37
C ILE A 115 7.00 0.93 0.27
N ALA A 116 6.50 1.32 -0.90
CA ALA A 116 5.94 2.64 -1.13
C ALA A 116 4.77 2.97 -0.19
N THR A 117 3.90 1.99 0.08
CA THR A 117 2.72 2.16 0.96
C THR A 117 3.02 2.02 2.44
N SER A 118 4.23 1.63 2.84
CA SER A 118 4.61 1.45 4.24
C SER A 118 5.69 2.42 4.73
N ILE A 119 6.04 3.42 3.92
CA ILE A 119 7.04 4.43 4.29
C ILE A 119 6.57 5.28 5.48
N ASP A 120 5.30 5.64 5.52
CA ASP A 120 4.67 6.34 6.64
C ASP A 120 4.73 5.54 7.95
N ALA A 121 4.62 4.21 7.86
CA ALA A 121 4.79 3.32 9.00
C ALA A 121 6.22 3.36 9.58
N LEU A 122 7.24 3.65 8.77
CA LEU A 122 8.61 3.87 9.25
C LEU A 122 8.67 5.08 10.19
N ALA A 123 8.05 6.20 9.81
CA ALA A 123 7.99 7.40 10.64
C ALA A 123 7.25 7.14 11.97
N VAL A 124 6.16 6.36 11.92
CA VAL A 124 5.44 5.93 13.12
C VAL A 124 6.33 5.07 14.02
N GLY A 125 7.14 4.20 13.45
CA GLY A 125 8.11 3.40 14.20
C GLY A 125 9.14 4.25 14.96
N VAL A 126 9.67 5.30 14.33
CA VAL A 126 10.54 6.28 14.99
C VAL A 126 9.79 6.93 16.16
N THR A 127 8.55 7.33 15.98
CA THR A 127 7.72 7.91 17.05
C THR A 127 7.50 6.93 18.19
N PHE A 128 7.28 5.64 17.92
CA PHE A 128 7.13 4.60 18.93
C PHE A 128 8.39 4.41 19.78
N ALA A 129 9.58 4.63 19.20
CA ALA A 129 10.83 4.61 19.97
C ALA A 129 10.88 5.71 21.04
N PHE A 130 10.33 6.89 20.75
CA PHE A 130 10.30 8.00 21.71
C PHE A 130 9.22 7.89 22.77
N LEU A 131 8.09 7.28 22.41
CA LEU A 131 6.95 7.13 23.31
C LEU A 131 7.02 5.86 24.16
N GLU A 132 8.12 5.09 24.06
CA GLU A 132 8.33 3.83 24.78
C GLU A 132 7.16 2.84 24.61
N VAL A 133 6.52 2.86 23.41
CA VAL A 133 5.41 1.97 23.09
C VAL A 133 5.95 0.54 22.91
N PRO A 134 5.24 -0.50 23.40
CA PRO A 134 5.64 -1.88 23.17
C PRO A 134 5.68 -2.21 21.67
N ILE A 135 6.90 -2.25 21.10
CA ILE A 135 7.07 -2.34 19.64
C ILE A 135 6.55 -3.66 19.07
N VAL A 136 6.78 -4.78 19.74
CA VAL A 136 6.42 -6.10 19.22
C VAL A 136 4.91 -6.25 19.05
N GLU A 137 4.16 -5.87 20.07
CA GLU A 137 2.69 -5.91 20.04
C GLU A 137 2.14 -4.94 18.98
N SER A 138 2.76 -3.76 18.86
CA SER A 138 2.35 -2.73 17.91
C SER A 138 2.55 -3.17 16.46
N ILE A 139 3.72 -3.71 16.12
CA ILE A 139 3.98 -4.17 14.74
C ILE A 139 3.11 -5.37 14.34
N VAL A 140 2.84 -6.28 15.28
CA VAL A 140 1.92 -7.40 15.04
C VAL A 140 0.51 -6.88 14.78
N MET A 141 0.04 -5.95 15.62
CA MET A 141 -1.29 -5.35 15.44
C MET A 141 -1.41 -4.62 14.10
N ILE A 142 -0.45 -3.78 13.75
CA ILE A 142 -0.43 -3.03 12.48
C ILE A 142 -0.40 -4.01 11.29
N GLY A 143 0.51 -5.00 11.31
CA GLY A 143 0.65 -5.96 10.23
C GLY A 143 -0.60 -6.83 10.02
N VAL A 144 -1.21 -7.32 11.10
CA VAL A 144 -2.44 -8.14 11.03
C VAL A 144 -3.62 -7.30 10.55
N THR A 145 -3.76 -6.07 11.04
CA THR A 145 -4.82 -5.14 10.59
C THR A 145 -4.68 -4.89 9.09
N THR A 146 -3.48 -4.55 8.62
CA THR A 146 -3.21 -4.31 7.19
C THR A 146 -3.47 -5.56 6.36
N PHE A 147 -3.03 -6.73 6.82
CA PHE A 147 -3.29 -8.00 6.13
C PHE A 147 -4.78 -8.25 5.90
N ILE A 148 -5.60 -8.10 6.96
CA ILE A 148 -7.05 -8.30 6.87
C ILE A 148 -7.69 -7.29 5.92
N ILE A 149 -7.31 -6.02 6.05
CA ILE A 149 -7.84 -4.92 5.22
C ILE A 149 -7.46 -5.12 3.75
N CYS A 150 -6.25 -5.58 3.45
CA CYS A 150 -5.82 -5.87 2.08
C CYS A 150 -6.58 -7.04 1.46
N ILE A 151 -6.88 -8.10 2.22
CA ILE A 151 -7.75 -9.19 1.73
C ILE A 151 -9.10 -8.63 1.31
N ILE A 152 -9.72 -7.81 2.18
CA ILE A 152 -11.00 -7.16 1.89
C ILE A 152 -10.87 -6.27 0.64
N GLY A 153 -9.78 -5.51 0.53
CA GLY A 153 -9.49 -4.65 -0.63
C GLY A 153 -9.42 -5.43 -1.94
N VAL A 154 -8.69 -6.54 -1.99
CA VAL A 154 -8.60 -7.40 -3.17
C VAL A 154 -9.97 -7.98 -3.55
N VAL A 155 -10.76 -8.44 -2.57
CA VAL A 155 -12.11 -9.00 -2.81
C VAL A 155 -13.04 -7.92 -3.37
N ILE A 156 -13.06 -6.73 -2.76
CA ILE A 156 -13.86 -5.59 -3.25
C ILE A 156 -13.40 -5.21 -4.66
N GLY A 157 -12.10 -5.07 -4.90
CA GLY A 157 -11.56 -4.73 -6.21
C GLY A 157 -11.98 -5.73 -7.28
N ASN A 158 -11.84 -7.03 -7.01
CA ASN A 158 -12.25 -8.06 -7.97
C ASN A 158 -13.75 -8.04 -8.26
N PHE A 159 -14.59 -7.83 -7.24
CA PHE A 159 -16.04 -7.75 -7.42
C PHE A 159 -16.44 -6.61 -8.36
N PHE A 160 -15.82 -5.45 -8.23
CA PHE A 160 -16.07 -4.31 -9.11
C PHE A 160 -15.36 -4.46 -10.47
N GLY A 161 -14.13 -5.00 -10.49
CA GLY A 161 -13.32 -5.16 -11.71
C GLY A 161 -13.93 -6.11 -12.72
N SER A 162 -14.57 -7.20 -12.27
CA SER A 162 -15.23 -8.17 -13.15
C SER A 162 -16.37 -7.57 -14.01
N ARG A 163 -16.93 -6.44 -13.58
CA ARG A 163 -18.03 -5.75 -14.29
C ARG A 163 -17.59 -4.57 -15.15
N LEU A 164 -16.43 -3.98 -14.89
CA LEU A 164 -16.01 -2.70 -15.47
C LEU A 164 -14.49 -2.65 -15.77
N LYS A 165 -13.90 -3.71 -16.31
CA LYS A 165 -12.45 -3.92 -16.40
C LYS A 165 -11.64 -2.68 -16.84
N LYS A 166 -11.89 -2.12 -18.04
CA LYS A 166 -11.15 -0.94 -18.53
C LYS A 166 -11.33 0.31 -17.64
N LYS A 167 -12.57 0.56 -17.20
CA LYS A 167 -12.85 1.70 -16.31
C LYS A 167 -12.23 1.51 -14.92
N ALA A 168 -12.16 0.28 -14.45
CA ALA A 168 -11.57 -0.08 -13.18
C ALA A 168 -10.03 0.06 -13.17
N GLU A 169 -9.36 -0.37 -14.23
CA GLU A 169 -7.91 -0.20 -14.41
C GLU A 169 -7.53 1.29 -14.50
N PHE A 170 -8.30 2.08 -15.28
CA PHE A 170 -8.09 3.52 -15.34
C PHE A 170 -8.29 4.19 -13.97
N ALA A 171 -9.39 3.87 -13.28
CA ALA A 171 -9.68 4.39 -11.95
C ALA A 171 -8.60 3.98 -10.92
N GLY A 172 -8.14 2.73 -10.96
CA GLY A 172 -7.06 2.24 -10.11
C GLY A 172 -5.75 2.99 -10.33
N GLY A 173 -5.35 3.17 -11.58
CA GLY A 173 -4.16 3.94 -11.93
C GLY A 173 -4.26 5.41 -11.46
N LEU A 174 -5.43 6.03 -11.64
CA LEU A 174 -5.68 7.39 -11.16
C LEU A 174 -5.58 7.49 -9.64
N ILE A 175 -6.15 6.53 -8.90
CA ILE A 175 -6.07 6.47 -7.43
C ILE A 175 -4.61 6.38 -6.98
N LEU A 176 -3.79 5.52 -7.61
CA LEU A 176 -2.36 5.40 -7.26
C LEU A 176 -1.61 6.71 -7.45
N ILE A 177 -1.85 7.43 -8.55
CA ILE A 177 -1.25 8.74 -8.80
C ILE A 177 -1.69 9.75 -7.74
N LEU A 178 -2.98 9.77 -7.39
CA LEU A 178 -3.51 10.69 -6.39
C LEU A 178 -2.94 10.39 -4.99
N ILE A 179 -2.77 9.12 -4.62
CA ILE A 179 -2.12 8.73 -3.36
C ILE A 179 -0.66 9.20 -3.35
N GLY A 180 0.10 8.93 -4.42
CA GLY A 180 1.47 9.40 -4.51
C GLY A 180 1.58 10.93 -4.42
N LEU A 181 0.68 11.66 -5.09
CA LEU A 181 0.61 13.11 -5.02
C LEU A 181 0.25 13.61 -3.61
N LYS A 182 -0.72 12.97 -2.95
CA LYS A 182 -1.10 13.28 -1.57
C LYS A 182 0.10 13.15 -0.64
N ILE A 183 0.80 12.02 -0.67
CA ILE A 183 2.01 11.76 0.14
C ILE A 183 3.05 12.86 -0.07
N LEU A 184 3.29 13.25 -1.32
CA LEU A 184 4.24 14.31 -1.64
C LEU A 184 3.81 15.67 -1.10
N LEU A 185 2.53 16.05 -1.26
CA LEU A 185 2.00 17.35 -0.82
C LEU A 185 1.95 17.46 0.71
N GLU A 186 1.66 16.39 1.43
CA GLU A 186 1.74 16.33 2.90
C GLU A 186 3.18 16.56 3.37
N HIS A 187 4.15 15.92 2.70
CA HIS A 187 5.56 16.12 3.04
C HIS A 187 6.06 17.56 2.77
N LEU A 188 5.59 18.16 1.69
CA LEU A 188 5.94 19.56 1.35
C LEU A 188 5.23 20.61 2.25
N GLY A 189 4.38 20.16 3.19
CA GLY A 189 3.63 21.04 4.10
C GLY A 189 2.57 21.90 3.41
N ILE A 190 2.18 21.54 2.16
CA ILE A 190 1.18 22.28 1.38
C ILE A 190 -0.23 21.89 1.83
N ILE A 191 -0.41 20.64 2.28
CA ILE A 191 -1.66 20.13 2.85
C ILE A 191 -1.31 19.62 4.26
N GLY A 192 -1.77 20.32 5.29
CA GLY A 192 -1.64 19.92 6.68
C GLY A 192 -3.01 19.56 7.24
N PHE A 193 -3.12 18.32 7.73
CA PHE A 193 -4.16 17.94 8.69
C PHE A 193 -3.51 17.57 10.00
#